data_2c2661e0e12b3b9c8c3d7045df5e43f6
#
_entry.id   2c2661e0e12b3b9c8c3d7045df5e43f6
#
_cell.length_a   1.000
_cell.length_b   1.000
_cell.length_c   1.000
_cell.angle_alpha   90.00
_cell.angle_beta   90.00
_cell.angle_gamma   90.00
#
_symmetry.space_group_name_H-M   'P 1'
#
loop_
_entity.id
_entity.type
_entity.pdbx_description
1 polymer ?
#
loop_
_entity_poly.entity_id
_entity_poly.type
_entity_poly.pdbx_seq_one_letter_code
_entity_poly.pdbx_strand_id
1 'polypeptide(L)'
;RQQLITGTKPTHMAVRQGQLKYIPSLGSGGFSNPRRVQPVPKGPRGQLYNLAEDIGEAKNLWLDEPGLVESFEKQIAKQKASGRTRPPMKLFNKLLSESPQITTHRLNAEPNDKRFLYYTVSRDGRTLRGKTAGRLRSLLISDADSTTRHAEKSHFDPGILLRFRLGDHEAQVAICFICNKWALYLNGETVSYTSLADGRAAVLAEVKMMFPKDKIIQGIPEKLQ
;
A
#
# COMPACT_ATOMS: atom_id res chain seq x y z
N ARG A 1 -4.62 -3.01 5.50
CA ARG A 1 -3.24 -3.57 5.54
C ARG A 1 -3.29 -4.86 6.35
N GLN A 2 -2.82 -5.95 5.79
CA GLN A 2 -2.66 -7.20 6.56
C GLN A 2 -1.56 -7.08 7.60
N GLN A 3 -0.60 -6.18 7.38
CA GLN A 3 0.53 -5.95 8.27
C GLN A 3 1.01 -4.49 8.22
N LEU A 4 1.37 -3.94 9.38
CA LEU A 4 1.99 -2.64 9.55
C LEU A 4 3.27 -2.78 10.39
N ILE A 5 4.40 -2.28 9.87
CA ILE A 5 5.62 -2.13 10.65
C ILE A 5 5.81 -0.65 10.93
N THR A 6 6.01 -0.35 12.20
CA THR A 6 6.26 1.00 12.69
C THR A 6 7.58 1.03 13.42
N GLY A 7 8.29 2.15 13.36
CA GLY A 7 9.53 2.35 14.10
C GLY A 7 10.36 3.47 13.51
N THR A 8 11.05 4.19 14.37
CA THR A 8 11.93 5.31 13.99
C THR A 8 13.40 4.89 13.89
N LYS A 9 13.75 3.72 14.41
CA LYS A 9 15.10 3.14 14.41
C LYS A 9 15.02 1.63 14.30
N PRO A 10 16.07 0.94 13.77
CA PRO A 10 16.11 -0.52 13.65
C PRO A 10 15.88 -1.29 14.98
N THR A 11 16.16 -0.64 16.11
CA THR A 11 16.01 -1.18 17.46
C THR A 11 14.61 -0.96 18.07
N HIS A 12 13.77 -0.18 17.42
CA HIS A 12 12.44 0.21 17.91
C HIS A 12 11.37 -0.07 16.83
N MET A 13 11.36 -1.29 16.34
CA MET A 13 10.39 -1.74 15.36
C MET A 13 9.24 -2.45 16.07
N ALA A 14 8.01 -2.14 15.70
CA ALA A 14 6.84 -2.93 16.08
C ALA A 14 6.16 -3.48 14.83
N VAL A 15 5.67 -4.70 14.89
CA VAL A 15 4.87 -5.32 13.82
C VAL A 15 3.44 -5.45 14.31
N ARG A 16 2.49 -4.95 13.53
CA ARG A 16 1.07 -5.22 13.74
C ARG A 16 0.55 -6.08 12.59
N GLN A 17 -0.09 -7.19 12.92
CA GLN A 17 -0.73 -8.07 11.96
C GLN A 17 -2.12 -8.43 12.48
N GLY A 18 -3.15 -7.85 11.85
CA GLY A 18 -4.51 -7.95 12.37
C GLY A 18 -4.61 -7.40 13.79
N GLN A 19 -5.01 -8.25 14.72
CA GLN A 19 -5.16 -7.93 16.15
C GLN A 19 -3.85 -8.08 16.94
N LEU A 20 -2.86 -8.76 16.39
CA LEU A 20 -1.60 -9.00 17.08
C LEU A 20 -0.63 -7.84 16.91
N LYS A 21 0.02 -7.43 18.01
CA LYS A 21 1.11 -6.45 18.05
C LYS A 21 2.34 -7.07 18.69
N TYR A 22 3.44 -7.07 17.94
CA TYR A 22 4.72 -7.60 18.35
C TYR A 22 5.78 -6.50 18.43
N ILE A 23 6.56 -6.47 19.52
CA ILE A 23 7.66 -5.53 19.74
C ILE A 23 8.90 -6.35 20.17
N PRO A 24 10.03 -6.32 19.41
CA PRO A 24 11.20 -7.15 19.70
C PRO A 24 12.05 -6.66 20.87
N SER A 25 11.55 -5.76 21.70
CA SER A 25 12.23 -5.21 22.87
C SER A 25 11.26 -4.99 24.02
N LEU A 26 11.78 -4.84 25.22
CA LEU A 26 11.01 -4.45 26.39
C LEU A 26 11.05 -2.95 26.60
N GLY A 27 10.03 -2.42 27.30
CA GLY A 27 9.83 -0.98 27.53
C GLY A 27 9.10 -0.30 26.36
N SER A 28 8.82 0.98 26.53
CA SER A 28 8.02 1.76 25.55
C SER A 28 8.75 2.04 24.25
N GLY A 29 10.09 1.98 24.24
CA GLY A 29 10.92 2.33 23.09
C GLY A 29 10.84 3.81 22.68
N GLY A 30 10.04 4.65 23.36
CA GLY A 30 9.71 5.99 22.95
C GLY A 30 9.70 7.03 24.07
N PHE A 31 8.60 7.78 24.19
CA PHE A 31 8.50 8.94 25.10
C PHE A 31 8.02 8.60 26.52
N SER A 32 7.35 7.47 26.73
CA SER A 32 6.88 7.06 28.06
C SER A 32 7.94 6.25 28.82
N ASN A 33 7.93 6.32 30.13
CA ASN A 33 8.81 5.51 30.98
C ASN A 33 8.13 4.18 31.38
N PRO A 34 8.93 3.08 31.55
CA PRO A 34 10.34 2.96 31.22
C PRO A 34 10.60 2.86 29.72
N ARG A 35 11.51 3.65 29.19
CA ARG A 35 11.85 3.63 27.75
C ARG A 35 12.51 2.34 27.33
N ARG A 36 13.31 1.72 28.20
CA ARG A 36 14.01 0.46 28.00
C ARG A 36 13.96 -0.36 29.27
N VAL A 37 13.72 -1.65 29.13
CA VAL A 37 13.77 -2.63 30.20
C VAL A 37 14.73 -3.73 29.79
N GLN A 38 15.63 -4.13 30.66
CA GLN A 38 16.54 -5.27 30.40
C GLN A 38 15.80 -6.57 30.61
N PRO A 39 15.94 -7.56 29.69
CA PRO A 39 15.36 -8.86 29.92
C PRO A 39 15.95 -9.54 31.16
N VAL A 40 15.11 -10.17 31.95
CA VAL A 40 15.55 -11.02 33.05
C VAL A 40 15.76 -12.47 32.59
N PRO A 41 16.63 -13.26 33.24
CA PRO A 41 16.81 -14.68 32.91
C PRO A 41 15.46 -15.42 32.89
N LYS A 42 15.20 -16.17 31.83
CA LYS A 42 13.93 -16.89 31.56
C LYS A 42 12.69 -16.00 31.40
N GLY A 43 12.82 -14.69 31.46
CA GLY A 43 11.73 -13.75 31.18
C GLY A 43 11.56 -13.44 29.69
N PRO A 44 10.52 -12.68 29.33
CA PRO A 44 10.32 -12.24 27.95
C PRO A 44 11.45 -11.30 27.51
N ARG A 45 11.84 -11.43 26.22
CA ARG A 45 12.84 -10.55 25.58
C ARG A 45 12.18 -9.41 24.79
N GLY A 46 10.87 -9.53 24.58
CA GLY A 46 10.06 -8.58 23.84
C GLY A 46 8.62 -8.62 24.31
N GLN A 47 7.73 -8.10 23.51
CA GLN A 47 6.34 -7.93 23.86
C GLN A 47 5.45 -8.45 22.72
N LEU A 48 4.40 -9.20 23.07
CA LEU A 48 3.36 -9.66 22.16
C LEU A 48 2.00 -9.44 22.80
N TYR A 49 1.09 -8.79 22.11
CA TYR A 49 -0.25 -8.45 22.59
C TYR A 49 -1.31 -8.85 21.58
N ASN A 50 -2.49 -9.28 22.09
CA ASN A 50 -3.71 -9.40 21.33
C ASN A 50 -4.59 -8.18 21.58
N LEU A 51 -4.58 -7.21 20.70
CA LEU A 51 -5.30 -5.95 20.86
C LEU A 51 -6.84 -6.07 20.75
N ALA A 52 -7.37 -7.24 20.36
CA ALA A 52 -8.81 -7.50 20.40
C ALA A 52 -9.30 -7.72 21.84
N GLU A 53 -8.46 -8.33 22.68
CA GLU A 53 -8.79 -8.72 24.04
C GLU A 53 -8.13 -7.79 25.06
N ASP A 54 -6.99 -7.21 24.70
CA ASP A 54 -6.14 -6.37 25.55
C ASP A 54 -5.67 -5.11 24.81
N ILE A 55 -6.57 -4.15 24.63
CA ILE A 55 -6.25 -2.86 23.99
C ILE A 55 -5.27 -2.01 24.81
N GLY A 56 -5.21 -2.27 26.13
CA GLY A 56 -4.32 -1.59 27.08
C GLY A 56 -2.91 -2.16 27.12
N GLU A 57 -2.63 -3.27 26.38
CA GLU A 57 -1.31 -3.89 26.34
C GLU A 57 -0.79 -4.30 27.74
N ALA A 58 -1.70 -4.77 28.60
CA ALA A 58 -1.38 -5.13 29.99
C ALA A 58 -0.82 -6.55 30.12
N LYS A 59 -1.26 -7.48 29.25
CA LYS A 59 -0.85 -8.90 29.28
C LYS A 59 0.10 -9.24 28.15
N ASN A 60 1.39 -9.37 28.46
CA ASN A 60 2.41 -9.78 27.48
C ASN A 60 2.36 -11.28 27.22
N LEU A 61 1.99 -11.70 26.01
CA LEU A 61 1.86 -13.08 25.56
C LEU A 61 3.18 -13.69 25.06
N TRP A 62 4.33 -13.03 25.19
CA TRP A 62 5.62 -13.48 24.66
C TRP A 62 6.00 -14.90 25.08
N LEU A 63 5.79 -15.26 26.34
CA LEU A 63 6.10 -16.59 26.85
C LEU A 63 4.99 -17.60 26.57
N ASP A 64 3.76 -17.14 26.47
CA ASP A 64 2.58 -17.99 26.24
C ASP A 64 2.49 -18.44 24.77
N GLU A 65 3.01 -17.63 23.83
CA GLU A 65 2.86 -17.84 22.38
C GLU A 65 4.21 -17.86 21.62
N PRO A 66 5.11 -18.80 21.94
CA PRO A 66 6.45 -18.82 21.35
C PRO A 66 6.46 -19.01 19.83
N GLY A 67 5.48 -19.73 19.28
CA GLY A 67 5.36 -19.93 17.83
C GLY A 67 5.01 -18.63 17.07
N LEU A 68 4.16 -17.80 17.65
CA LEU A 68 3.86 -16.47 17.08
C LEU A 68 5.07 -15.55 17.18
N VAL A 69 5.78 -15.57 18.30
CA VAL A 69 7.03 -14.80 18.50
C VAL A 69 8.04 -15.16 17.42
N GLU A 70 8.33 -16.43 17.20
CA GLU A 70 9.26 -16.92 16.18
C GLU A 70 8.84 -16.47 14.76
N SER A 71 7.55 -16.53 14.47
CA SER A 71 7.00 -16.08 13.19
C SER A 71 7.27 -14.59 12.95
N PHE A 72 7.02 -13.73 13.96
CA PHE A 72 7.29 -12.30 13.88
C PHE A 72 8.79 -11.98 13.80
N GLU A 73 9.63 -12.73 14.50
CA GLU A 73 11.09 -12.58 14.43
C GLU A 73 11.62 -12.90 13.03
N LYS A 74 11.19 -14.01 12.43
CA LYS A 74 11.52 -14.38 11.03
C LYS A 74 11.07 -13.28 10.06
N GLN A 75 9.90 -12.72 10.27
CA GLN A 75 9.34 -11.67 9.47
C GLN A 75 10.16 -10.36 9.55
N ILE A 76 10.54 -9.94 10.75
CA ILE A 76 11.43 -8.78 10.97
C ILE A 76 12.82 -9.04 10.34
N ALA A 77 13.38 -10.23 10.54
CA ALA A 77 14.67 -10.58 9.96
C ALA A 77 14.66 -10.53 8.44
N LYS A 78 13.62 -11.07 7.80
CA LYS A 78 13.42 -10.99 6.35
C LYS A 78 13.35 -9.53 5.87
N GLN A 79 12.66 -8.66 6.59
CA GLN A 79 12.53 -7.26 6.20
C GLN A 79 13.79 -6.46 6.44
N LYS A 80 14.53 -6.72 7.54
CA LYS A 80 15.86 -6.14 7.75
C LYS A 80 16.83 -6.55 6.65
N ALA A 81 16.84 -7.82 6.26
CA ALA A 81 17.68 -8.34 5.19
C ALA A 81 17.35 -7.71 3.83
N SER A 82 16.06 -7.49 3.55
CA SER A 82 15.63 -6.84 2.31
C SER A 82 15.83 -5.32 2.30
N GLY A 83 16.10 -4.72 3.48
CA GLY A 83 16.18 -3.26 3.67
C GLY A 83 14.88 -2.52 3.39
N ARG A 84 13.75 -3.23 3.30
CA ARG A 84 12.47 -2.66 2.84
C ARG A 84 11.30 -3.22 3.62
N THR A 85 10.35 -2.34 3.94
CA THR A 85 9.02 -2.68 4.44
C THR A 85 7.96 -2.62 3.33
N ARG A 86 8.35 -2.26 2.11
CA ARG A 86 7.49 -2.12 0.93
C ARG A 86 7.97 -3.01 -0.20
N PRO A 87 7.08 -3.50 -1.07
CA PRO A 87 7.45 -4.25 -2.26
C PRO A 87 8.45 -3.48 -3.14
N PRO A 88 9.37 -4.18 -3.83
CA PRO A 88 10.41 -3.53 -4.64
C PRO A 88 9.81 -2.77 -5.83
N MET A 89 10.10 -1.48 -5.97
CA MET A 89 9.73 -0.68 -7.15
C MET A 89 10.23 -1.32 -8.45
N LYS A 90 11.37 -2.01 -8.42
CA LYS A 90 11.91 -2.71 -9.60
C LYS A 90 10.92 -3.74 -10.18
N LEU A 91 10.25 -4.55 -9.33
CA LEU A 91 9.23 -5.50 -9.81
C LEU A 91 7.97 -4.77 -10.28
N PHE A 92 7.56 -3.71 -9.58
CA PHE A 92 6.44 -2.87 -9.99
C PHE A 92 6.69 -2.27 -11.37
N ASN A 93 7.84 -1.63 -11.60
CA ASN A 93 8.21 -1.04 -12.89
C ASN A 93 8.32 -2.09 -14.00
N LYS A 94 8.84 -3.28 -13.70
CA LYS A 94 8.84 -4.41 -14.64
C LYS A 94 7.43 -4.80 -15.07
N LEU A 95 6.49 -4.91 -14.13
CA LEU A 95 5.08 -5.20 -14.43
C LEU A 95 4.44 -4.11 -15.29
N LEU A 96 4.71 -2.84 -15.01
CA LEU A 96 4.23 -1.74 -15.84
C LEU A 96 4.74 -1.83 -17.28
N SER A 97 6.03 -2.12 -17.46
CA SER A 97 6.66 -2.14 -18.79
C SER A 97 6.33 -3.38 -19.61
N GLU A 98 6.28 -4.56 -18.99
CA GLU A 98 6.23 -5.86 -19.68
C GLU A 98 4.85 -6.51 -19.73
N SER A 99 3.85 -6.02 -18.97
CA SER A 99 2.49 -6.59 -19.03
C SER A 99 1.93 -6.52 -20.44
N PRO A 100 1.37 -7.60 -20.99
CA PRO A 100 0.88 -7.63 -22.37
C PRO A 100 -0.32 -6.68 -22.57
N GLN A 101 -1.04 -6.38 -21.50
CA GLN A 101 -2.22 -5.52 -21.54
C GLN A 101 -2.45 -4.82 -20.19
N ILE A 102 -3.21 -3.74 -20.24
CA ILE A 102 -3.68 -3.02 -19.04
C ILE A 102 -5.20 -3.20 -18.97
N THR A 103 -5.70 -3.78 -17.89
CA THR A 103 -7.15 -3.78 -17.63
C THR A 103 -7.52 -2.57 -16.79
N THR A 104 -8.61 -1.91 -17.17
CA THR A 104 -9.06 -0.69 -16.52
C THR A 104 -10.41 -0.91 -15.86
N HIS A 105 -10.61 -0.31 -14.68
CA HIS A 105 -11.83 -0.47 -13.90
C HIS A 105 -12.28 0.85 -13.32
N ARG A 106 -13.60 1.05 -13.27
CA ARG A 106 -14.23 2.15 -12.53
C ARG A 106 -14.47 1.69 -11.10
N LEU A 107 -14.03 2.50 -10.14
CA LEU A 107 -14.25 2.26 -8.72
C LEU A 107 -15.38 3.18 -8.20
N ASN A 108 -16.17 2.65 -7.27
CA ASN A 108 -17.18 3.39 -6.52
C ASN A 108 -17.03 3.10 -5.03
N ALA A 109 -17.51 4.01 -4.20
CA ALA A 109 -17.59 3.81 -2.76
C ALA A 109 -18.71 2.83 -2.34
N GLU A 110 -19.64 2.50 -3.23
CA GLU A 110 -20.79 1.61 -2.93
C GLU A 110 -20.38 0.14 -2.87
N PRO A 111 -20.87 -0.63 -1.90
CA PRO A 111 -20.51 -2.04 -1.73
C PRO A 111 -21.14 -2.92 -2.81
N ASN A 112 -20.33 -3.73 -3.47
CA ASN A 112 -20.75 -4.88 -4.28
C ASN A 112 -19.72 -6.03 -4.12
N ASP A 113 -19.95 -7.17 -4.81
CA ASP A 113 -19.13 -8.38 -4.66
C ASP A 113 -17.71 -8.27 -5.24
N LYS A 114 -17.44 -7.31 -6.15
CA LYS A 114 -16.12 -7.09 -6.75
C LYS A 114 -15.38 -5.99 -6.02
N ARG A 115 -14.48 -6.34 -5.12
CA ARG A 115 -13.73 -5.39 -4.29
C ARG A 115 -12.29 -5.18 -4.76
N PHE A 116 -11.84 -3.94 -4.61
CA PHE A 116 -10.44 -3.58 -4.59
C PHE A 116 -10.15 -2.85 -3.27
N LEU A 117 -9.51 -3.51 -2.32
CA LEU A 117 -9.37 -3.04 -0.93
C LEU A 117 -10.76 -2.74 -0.31
N TYR A 118 -11.05 -1.44 -0.12
CA TYR A 118 -12.32 -0.94 0.43
C TYR A 118 -13.28 -0.42 -0.66
N TYR A 119 -12.85 -0.44 -1.92
CA TYR A 119 -13.61 0.08 -3.05
C TYR A 119 -14.20 -1.03 -3.89
N THR A 120 -15.30 -0.73 -4.52
CA THR A 120 -16.02 -1.65 -5.37
C THR A 120 -15.70 -1.39 -6.84
N VAL A 121 -15.44 -2.44 -7.61
CA VAL A 121 -15.37 -2.34 -9.06
C VAL A 121 -16.81 -2.27 -9.61
N SER A 122 -17.26 -1.06 -9.96
CA SER A 122 -18.61 -0.83 -10.47
C SER A 122 -18.74 -1.14 -11.96
N ARG A 123 -17.64 -0.97 -12.72
CA ARG A 123 -17.63 -1.21 -14.17
C ARG A 123 -16.23 -1.58 -14.63
N ASP A 124 -16.15 -2.55 -15.54
CA ASP A 124 -14.94 -2.80 -16.31
C ASP A 124 -14.83 -1.79 -17.45
N GLY A 125 -13.66 -1.20 -17.60
CA GLY A 125 -13.34 -0.32 -18.70
C GLY A 125 -12.70 -1.08 -19.87
N ARG A 126 -12.11 -0.36 -20.81
CA ARG A 126 -11.42 -0.96 -21.95
C ARG A 126 -10.13 -1.65 -21.51
N THR A 127 -9.86 -2.82 -22.07
CA THR A 127 -8.51 -3.40 -22.01
C THR A 127 -7.62 -2.73 -23.04
N LEU A 128 -6.51 -2.15 -22.59
CA LEU A 128 -5.57 -1.42 -23.43
C LEU A 128 -4.42 -2.33 -23.88
N ARG A 129 -4.04 -2.22 -25.17
CA ARG A 129 -2.93 -2.94 -25.79
C ARG A 129 -2.17 -2.03 -26.76
N GLY A 130 -0.99 -2.46 -27.20
CA GLY A 130 -0.20 -1.76 -28.21
C GLY A 130 0.10 -0.30 -27.87
N LYS A 131 -0.07 0.60 -28.83
CA LYS A 131 0.29 2.03 -28.71
C LYS A 131 -0.42 2.75 -27.56
N THR A 132 -1.70 2.47 -27.31
CA THR A 132 -2.47 3.09 -26.24
C THR A 132 -1.95 2.68 -24.86
N ALA A 133 -1.67 1.38 -24.68
CA ALA A 133 -1.03 0.90 -23.45
C ALA A 133 0.37 1.51 -23.28
N GLY A 134 1.13 1.65 -24.38
CA GLY A 134 2.47 2.26 -24.37
C GLY A 134 2.47 3.70 -23.87
N ARG A 135 1.56 4.54 -24.38
CA ARG A 135 1.45 5.94 -23.91
C ARG A 135 1.16 6.03 -22.43
N LEU A 136 0.18 5.26 -21.96
CA LEU A 136 -0.18 5.27 -20.53
C LEU A 136 0.98 4.79 -19.65
N ARG A 137 1.71 3.74 -20.06
CA ARG A 137 2.91 3.27 -19.36
C ARG A 137 3.98 4.35 -19.23
N SER A 138 4.28 5.04 -20.34
CA SER A 138 5.28 6.11 -20.32
C SER A 138 4.91 7.22 -19.31
N LEU A 139 3.65 7.60 -19.24
CA LEU A 139 3.16 8.57 -18.26
C LEU A 139 3.32 8.07 -16.82
N LEU A 140 2.96 6.81 -16.56
CA LEU A 140 3.06 6.21 -15.22
C LEU A 140 4.50 6.01 -14.76
N ILE A 141 5.41 5.63 -15.65
CA ILE A 141 6.83 5.40 -15.33
C ILE A 141 7.55 6.73 -15.10
N SER A 142 7.35 7.74 -15.95
CA SER A 142 7.99 9.05 -15.79
C SER A 142 7.64 9.73 -14.47
N ASP A 143 6.42 9.52 -13.99
CA ASP A 143 5.94 10.10 -12.75
C ASP A 143 6.31 9.23 -11.52
N ALA A 144 6.50 7.93 -11.69
CA ALA A 144 6.98 7.03 -10.64
C ALA A 144 8.45 7.29 -10.25
N ASP A 145 9.26 7.81 -11.16
CA ASP A 145 10.65 8.23 -10.90
C ASP A 145 10.75 9.59 -10.18
N SER A 146 9.69 10.40 -10.19
CA SER A 146 9.62 11.65 -9.43
C SER A 146 9.40 11.41 -7.92
N THR A 147 10.18 10.55 -7.34
CA THR A 147 10.04 9.79 -6.10
C THR A 147 10.06 10.57 -4.79
N THR A 148 9.75 11.83 -4.70
CA THR A 148 9.97 12.57 -3.43
C THR A 148 8.79 13.35 -2.88
N ARG A 149 7.61 13.22 -3.44
CA ARG A 149 6.44 13.84 -2.80
C ARG A 149 5.56 12.77 -2.17
N HIS A 150 5.90 12.37 -0.95
CA HIS A 150 4.95 11.66 -0.10
C HIS A 150 3.71 12.54 0.05
N ALA A 151 2.67 12.23 -0.71
CA ALA A 151 1.39 12.84 -0.49
C ALA A 151 0.96 12.49 0.94
N GLU A 152 0.69 13.50 1.76
CA GLU A 152 0.14 13.31 3.10
C GLU A 152 -1.01 12.30 3.07
N LYS A 153 -1.21 11.58 4.14
CA LYS A 153 -2.30 10.60 4.34
C LYS A 153 -3.71 11.22 4.38
N SER A 154 -3.91 12.36 3.73
CA SER A 154 -5.21 12.95 3.55
C SER A 154 -6.12 12.00 2.75
N HIS A 155 -7.40 12.22 2.81
CA HIS A 155 -8.44 11.46 2.14
C HIS A 155 -8.04 11.00 0.73
N PHE A 156 -8.15 9.69 0.43
CA PHE A 156 -7.86 9.11 -0.87
C PHE A 156 -9.07 8.29 -1.30
N ASP A 157 -9.78 8.78 -2.28
CA ASP A 157 -10.98 8.14 -2.86
C ASP A 157 -10.78 7.92 -4.36
N PRO A 158 -10.17 6.77 -4.75
CA PRO A 158 -9.86 6.50 -6.14
C PRO A 158 -11.10 6.15 -6.94
N GLY A 159 -11.27 6.82 -8.07
CA GLY A 159 -12.33 6.51 -9.03
C GLY A 159 -11.92 5.54 -10.12
N ILE A 160 -10.64 5.31 -10.33
CA ILE A 160 -10.07 4.49 -11.41
C ILE A 160 -9.05 3.51 -10.85
N LEU A 161 -9.06 2.29 -11.39
CA LEU A 161 -8.06 1.26 -11.13
C LEU A 161 -7.49 0.74 -12.45
N LEU A 162 -6.17 0.72 -12.56
CA LEU A 162 -5.42 0.10 -13.64
C LEU A 162 -4.72 -1.14 -13.09
N ARG A 163 -4.79 -2.27 -13.82
CA ARG A 163 -4.12 -3.52 -13.45
C ARG A 163 -3.18 -3.97 -14.55
N PHE A 164 -1.99 -4.38 -14.12
CA PHE A 164 -0.89 -4.87 -14.94
C PHE A 164 -0.52 -6.25 -14.45
N ARG A 165 -0.65 -7.27 -15.29
CA ARG A 165 -0.37 -8.67 -14.92
C ARG A 165 0.74 -9.25 -15.75
N LEU A 166 1.64 -9.99 -15.09
CA LEU A 166 2.72 -10.74 -15.71
C LEU A 166 2.99 -12.00 -14.88
N GLY A 167 2.65 -13.17 -15.40
CA GLY A 167 2.64 -14.41 -14.61
C GLY A 167 1.74 -14.28 -13.39
N ASP A 168 2.24 -14.69 -12.22
CA ASP A 168 1.51 -14.67 -10.94
C ASP A 168 1.55 -13.31 -10.23
N HIS A 169 2.17 -12.30 -10.84
CA HIS A 169 2.29 -10.98 -10.24
C HIS A 169 1.31 -9.98 -10.84
N GLU A 170 0.79 -9.11 -9.98
CA GLU A 170 -0.09 -8.01 -10.37
C GLU A 170 0.38 -6.68 -9.76
N ALA A 171 0.65 -5.68 -10.62
CA ALA A 171 0.77 -4.30 -10.21
C ALA A 171 -0.56 -3.57 -10.44
N GLN A 172 -0.90 -2.67 -9.53
CA GLN A 172 -2.15 -1.92 -9.59
C GLN A 172 -1.86 -0.45 -9.33
N VAL A 173 -2.52 0.41 -10.10
CA VAL A 173 -2.49 1.86 -9.95
C VAL A 173 -3.90 2.36 -9.73
N ALA A 174 -4.19 2.84 -8.53
CA ALA A 174 -5.47 3.46 -8.21
C ALA A 174 -5.34 4.99 -8.30
N ILE A 175 -6.26 5.65 -9.00
CA ILE A 175 -6.18 7.08 -9.31
C ILE A 175 -7.37 7.82 -8.71
N CYS A 176 -7.06 8.84 -7.91
CA CYS A 176 -8.02 9.83 -7.41
C CYS A 176 -7.75 11.19 -8.07
N PHE A 177 -8.60 11.61 -8.98
CA PHE A 177 -8.48 12.92 -9.63
C PHE A 177 -8.93 14.07 -8.71
N ILE A 178 -9.91 13.85 -7.83
CA ILE A 178 -10.36 14.85 -6.85
C ILE A 178 -9.25 15.15 -5.85
N CYS A 179 -8.62 14.13 -5.33
CA CYS A 179 -7.50 14.27 -4.37
C CYS A 179 -6.15 14.54 -5.06
N ASN A 180 -6.10 14.58 -6.37
CA ASN A 180 -4.86 14.75 -7.16
C ASN A 180 -3.74 13.78 -6.77
N LYS A 181 -4.10 12.50 -6.56
CA LYS A 181 -3.19 11.46 -6.06
C LYS A 181 -3.40 10.15 -6.80
N TRP A 182 -2.36 9.36 -6.83
CA TRP A 182 -2.44 7.95 -7.17
C TRP A 182 -1.75 7.09 -6.12
N ALA A 183 -2.19 5.87 -6.01
CA ALA A 183 -1.61 4.87 -5.12
C ALA A 183 -1.17 3.67 -5.94
N LEU A 184 0.03 3.17 -5.63
CA LEU A 184 0.67 2.05 -6.29
C LEU A 184 0.60 0.83 -5.38
N TYR A 185 0.20 -0.32 -5.94
CA TYR A 185 0.11 -1.58 -5.21
C TYR A 185 0.82 -2.68 -6.00
N LEU A 186 1.44 -3.62 -5.29
CA LEU A 186 2.05 -4.82 -5.85
C LEU A 186 1.51 -6.03 -5.09
N ASN A 187 0.86 -6.96 -5.79
CA ASN A 187 0.22 -8.15 -5.20
C ASN A 187 -0.68 -7.82 -3.99
N GLY A 188 -1.44 -6.71 -4.09
CA GLY A 188 -2.33 -6.23 -3.03
C GLY A 188 -1.67 -5.42 -1.92
N GLU A 189 -0.34 -5.31 -1.89
CA GLU A 189 0.39 -4.49 -0.90
C GLU A 189 0.68 -3.09 -1.42
N THR A 190 0.51 -2.08 -0.56
CA THR A 190 0.80 -0.68 -0.92
C THR A 190 2.29 -0.45 -1.12
N VAL A 191 2.66 0.01 -2.31
CA VAL A 191 4.04 0.40 -2.66
C VAL A 191 4.28 1.87 -2.35
N SER A 192 3.43 2.77 -2.85
CA SER A 192 3.59 4.22 -2.70
C SER A 192 2.28 4.97 -2.87
N TYR A 193 2.26 6.21 -2.39
CA TYR A 193 1.30 7.25 -2.75
C TYR A 193 2.06 8.42 -3.36
N THR A 194 1.60 8.94 -4.49
CA THR A 194 2.28 9.99 -5.24
C THR A 194 1.26 11.04 -5.71
N SER A 195 1.69 12.27 -5.88
CA SER A 195 0.88 13.34 -6.48
C SER A 195 0.76 13.13 -8.00
N LEU A 196 -0.40 13.48 -8.57
CA LEU A 196 -0.65 13.53 -10.03
C LEU A 196 -0.21 14.85 -10.67
N ALA A 197 0.33 15.82 -9.90
CA ALA A 197 0.44 17.22 -10.27
C ALA A 197 0.99 17.47 -11.69
N ASP A 198 2.11 16.82 -12.02
CA ASP A 198 2.81 17.09 -13.29
C ASP A 198 2.23 16.29 -14.48
N GLY A 199 1.62 15.13 -14.23
CA GLY A 199 1.04 14.24 -15.26
C GLY A 199 -0.48 14.28 -15.36
N ARG A 200 -1.16 15.05 -14.49
CA ARG A 200 -2.63 15.02 -14.34
C ARG A 200 -3.40 15.13 -15.66
N ALA A 201 -3.14 16.15 -16.44
CA ALA A 201 -3.89 16.42 -17.68
C ALA A 201 -3.70 15.28 -18.69
N ALA A 202 -2.49 14.79 -18.86
CA ALA A 202 -2.17 13.69 -19.78
C ALA A 202 -2.82 12.37 -19.33
N VAL A 203 -2.73 12.03 -18.05
CA VAL A 203 -3.37 10.82 -17.49
C VAL A 203 -4.90 10.92 -17.57
N LEU A 204 -5.47 12.10 -17.29
CA LEU A 204 -6.91 12.33 -17.39
C LEU A 204 -7.41 12.19 -18.82
N ALA A 205 -6.68 12.68 -19.81
CA ALA A 205 -7.03 12.52 -21.23
C ALA A 205 -7.12 11.04 -21.63
N GLU A 206 -6.14 10.21 -21.23
CA GLU A 206 -6.18 8.77 -21.47
C GLU A 206 -7.36 8.11 -20.73
N VAL A 207 -7.64 8.50 -19.49
CA VAL A 207 -8.76 7.94 -18.70
C VAL A 207 -10.11 8.33 -19.32
N LYS A 208 -10.28 9.53 -19.81
CA LYS A 208 -11.52 9.95 -20.54
C LYS A 208 -11.76 9.07 -21.77
N MET A 209 -10.71 8.70 -22.50
CA MET A 209 -10.83 7.76 -23.63
C MET A 209 -11.20 6.33 -23.20
N MET A 210 -10.79 5.89 -22.01
CA MET A 210 -11.16 4.58 -21.47
C MET A 210 -12.64 4.49 -21.08
N PHE A 211 -13.23 5.59 -20.64
CA PHE A 211 -14.61 5.67 -20.12
C PHE A 211 -15.42 6.78 -20.86
N PRO A 212 -15.62 6.67 -22.18
CA PRO A 212 -16.19 7.76 -22.99
C PRO A 212 -17.67 8.07 -22.65
N LYS A 213 -18.37 7.13 -22.01
CA LYS A 213 -19.77 7.28 -21.62
C LYS A 213 -19.97 7.62 -20.14
N ASP A 214 -18.88 7.73 -19.37
CA ASP A 214 -18.95 8.05 -17.93
C ASP A 214 -18.98 9.57 -17.73
N LYS A 215 -20.20 10.10 -17.47
CA LYS A 215 -20.40 11.56 -17.30
C LYS A 215 -19.55 12.16 -16.19
N ILE A 216 -19.30 11.42 -15.10
CA ILE A 216 -18.48 11.88 -13.97
C ILE A 216 -17.03 12.04 -14.45
N ILE A 217 -16.47 11.03 -15.11
CA ILE A 217 -15.10 11.07 -15.63
C ILE A 217 -14.96 12.16 -16.70
N GLN A 218 -15.94 12.27 -17.62
CA GLN A 218 -15.90 13.30 -18.66
C GLN A 218 -15.96 14.72 -18.08
N GLY A 219 -16.64 14.91 -16.95
CA GLY A 219 -16.77 16.20 -16.25
C GLY A 219 -15.55 16.57 -15.38
N ILE A 220 -14.56 15.71 -15.20
CA ILE A 220 -13.37 16.03 -14.38
C ILE A 220 -12.57 17.15 -15.07
N PRO A 221 -12.24 18.26 -14.36
CA PRO A 221 -11.45 19.35 -14.92
C PRO A 221 -9.97 18.96 -15.05
N GLU A 222 -9.31 19.47 -16.09
CA GLU A 222 -7.87 19.23 -16.32
C GLU A 222 -7.00 19.88 -15.25
N LYS A 223 -7.39 21.06 -14.78
CA LYS A 223 -6.72 21.76 -13.68
C LYS A 223 -7.58 21.70 -12.44
N LEU A 224 -6.95 21.56 -11.28
CA LEU A 224 -7.63 21.79 -10.00
C LEU A 224 -7.89 23.28 -9.86
N GLN A 225 -9.10 23.63 -9.46
CA GLN A 225 -9.44 24.99 -9.06
C GLN A 225 -8.88 25.31 -7.69
#